data_adb50efcef949e98c3f406bc68a582bb
#
_entry.id   adb50efcef949e98c3f406bc68a582bb
#
_cell.length_a   1.000
_cell.length_b   1.000
_cell.length_c   1.000
_cell.angle_alpha   90.00
_cell.angle_beta   90.00
_cell.angle_gamma   90.00
#
_symmetry.space_group_name_H-M   'P 1'
#
loop_
_entity.id
_entity.type
_entity.pdbx_description
1 polymer ?
#
loop_
_entity_poly.entity_id
_entity_poly.type
_entity_poly.pdbx_seq_one_letter_code
_entity_poly.pdbx_strand_id
1 'polypeptide(L)'
;ELEVDAICDGKDVFVPGIMELVERTGIHSGDSISVYPTFSISQKTKDTILDYTKRLGLGIGIVGLYNIQFIVDKSENVYIIEVNPRSSRTVPFLSKATGYSLADIATLVILGHSLKEQGFDKIYPEEKKRW
;
A
#
# COMPACT_ATOMS: atom_id res chain seq x y z
N GLU A 1 -10.79 0.72 -8.55
CA GLU A 1 -9.93 1.63 -7.79
C GLU A 1 -9.17 0.85 -6.73
N LEU A 2 -7.88 1.15 -6.62
CA LEU A 2 -6.99 0.48 -5.68
C LEU A 2 -6.31 1.51 -4.78
N GLU A 3 -6.03 1.12 -3.56
CA GLU A 3 -5.33 1.95 -2.60
C GLU A 3 -4.16 1.18 -1.99
N VAL A 4 -3.02 1.84 -1.90
CA VAL A 4 -1.81 1.26 -1.32
C VAL A 4 -1.36 2.13 -0.17
N ASP A 5 -1.15 1.51 0.99
CA ASP A 5 -0.44 2.13 2.09
C ASP A 5 0.97 1.53 2.15
N ALA A 6 1.96 2.39 2.14
CA ALA A 6 3.35 1.98 2.08
C ALA A 6 4.19 2.73 3.11
N ILE A 7 5.37 2.19 3.39
CA ILE A 7 6.35 2.81 4.26
C ILE A 7 7.66 2.91 3.50
N CYS A 8 8.26 4.10 3.47
CA CYS A 8 9.55 4.34 2.84
C CYS A 8 10.55 4.80 3.90
N ASP A 9 11.76 4.25 3.85
CA ASP A 9 12.86 4.64 4.75
C ASP A 9 13.93 5.49 4.05
N GLY A 10 13.66 5.90 2.82
CA GLY A 10 14.60 6.66 2.00
C GLY A 10 15.49 5.79 1.10
N LYS A 11 15.53 4.49 1.32
CA LYS A 11 16.29 3.52 0.52
C LYS A 11 15.42 2.38 0.02
N ASP A 12 14.53 1.90 0.86
CA ASP A 12 13.63 0.80 0.59
C ASP A 12 12.19 1.19 0.88
N VAL A 13 11.27 0.41 0.31
CA VAL A 13 9.83 0.61 0.49
C VAL A 13 9.21 -0.72 0.89
N PHE A 14 8.29 -0.67 1.83
CA PHE A 14 7.50 -1.83 2.24
C PHE A 14 6.01 -1.56 2.01
N VAL A 15 5.35 -2.48 1.31
CA VAL A 15 3.92 -2.45 1.04
C VAL A 15 3.29 -3.67 1.72
N PRO A 16 2.61 -3.51 2.85
CA PRO A 16 2.02 -4.65 3.55
C PRO A 16 0.82 -5.26 2.83
N GLY A 17 0.13 -4.49 2.01
CA GLY A 17 -1.01 -4.99 1.25
C GLY A 17 -1.56 -3.96 0.28
N ILE A 18 -2.32 -4.45 -0.69
CA ILE A 18 -3.03 -3.64 -1.68
C ILE A 18 -4.52 -3.79 -1.39
N MET A 19 -5.22 -2.67 -1.27
CA MET A 19 -6.66 -2.64 -1.00
C MET A 19 -7.42 -2.36 -2.27
N GLU A 20 -8.43 -3.15 -2.55
CA GLU A 20 -9.37 -2.87 -3.62
C GLU A 20 -10.57 -2.13 -3.07
N LEU A 21 -10.93 -1.00 -3.67
CA LEU A 21 -12.10 -0.23 -3.29
C LEU A 21 -13.27 -0.63 -4.18
N VAL A 22 -14.30 -1.15 -3.57
CA VAL A 22 -15.53 -1.54 -4.27
C VAL A 22 -16.63 -0.55 -3.91
N GLU A 23 -17.08 0.22 -4.90
CA GLU A 23 -18.22 1.11 -4.74
C GLU A 23 -19.50 0.38 -5.09
N ARG A 24 -20.47 0.45 -4.19
CA ARG A 24 -21.83 -0.02 -4.49
C ARG A 24 -22.59 1.08 -5.22
N THR A 25 -23.32 0.70 -6.24
CA THR A 25 -24.22 1.62 -6.96
C THR A 25 -25.18 2.32 -5.99
N GLY A 26 -25.21 3.65 -6.05
CA GLY A 26 -26.10 4.47 -5.21
C GLY A 26 -25.55 4.84 -3.84
N ILE A 27 -24.31 4.45 -3.52
CA ILE A 27 -23.65 4.82 -2.27
C ILE A 27 -22.69 5.99 -2.53
N HIS A 28 -22.69 6.97 -1.63
CA HIS A 28 -21.80 8.11 -1.71
C HIS A 28 -20.34 7.70 -1.46
N SER A 29 -19.40 8.49 -1.97
CA SER A 29 -17.97 8.23 -1.97
C SER A 29 -17.32 7.92 -0.61
N GLY A 30 -17.98 8.22 0.50
CA GLY A 30 -17.49 7.87 1.83
C GLY A 30 -17.74 6.43 2.27
N ASP A 31 -18.57 5.69 1.52
CA ASP A 31 -19.08 4.38 1.91
C ASP A 31 -18.49 3.22 1.08
N SER A 32 -17.30 3.44 0.50
CA SER A 32 -16.58 2.41 -0.25
C SER A 32 -16.18 1.25 0.66
N ILE A 33 -16.36 0.02 0.17
CA ILE A 33 -15.92 -1.18 0.86
C ILE A 33 -14.49 -1.49 0.41
N SER A 34 -13.58 -1.62 1.38
CA SER A 34 -12.22 -2.03 1.11
C SER A 34 -12.08 -3.54 1.24
N VAL A 35 -11.48 -4.17 0.26
CA VAL A 35 -11.28 -5.63 0.22
C VAL A 35 -9.79 -5.93 0.20
N TYR A 36 -9.36 -6.81 1.08
CA TYR A 36 -8.00 -7.32 1.14
C TYR A 36 -8.06 -8.85 1.33
N PRO A 37 -7.26 -9.65 0.61
CA PRO A 37 -6.39 -9.28 -0.50
C PRO A 37 -7.15 -8.92 -1.78
N THR A 38 -6.45 -8.29 -2.73
CA THR A 38 -7.01 -7.90 -4.01
C THR A 38 -7.14 -9.11 -4.94
N PHE A 39 -8.33 -9.37 -5.50
CA PHE A 39 -8.59 -10.53 -6.33
C PHE A 39 -8.67 -10.22 -7.84
N SER A 40 -8.96 -8.96 -8.20
CA SER A 40 -9.32 -8.62 -9.58
C SER A 40 -8.14 -8.17 -10.44
N ILE A 41 -6.93 -8.14 -9.90
CA ILE A 41 -5.75 -7.75 -10.66
C ILE A 41 -4.80 -8.92 -10.90
N SER A 42 -4.14 -8.89 -12.07
CA SER A 42 -3.11 -9.87 -12.40
C SER A 42 -1.83 -9.62 -11.63
N GLN A 43 -0.94 -10.61 -11.62
CA GLN A 43 0.39 -10.46 -11.01
C GLN A 43 1.18 -9.35 -11.71
N LYS A 44 1.04 -9.22 -13.03
CA LYS A 44 1.70 -8.16 -13.80
C LYS A 44 1.25 -6.77 -13.35
N THR A 45 -0.05 -6.56 -13.16
CA THR A 45 -0.60 -5.30 -12.66
C THR A 45 -0.12 -5.03 -11.25
N LYS A 46 -0.11 -6.03 -10.39
CA LYS A 46 0.41 -5.93 -9.04
C LYS A 46 1.88 -5.50 -9.02
N ASP A 47 2.71 -6.11 -9.86
CA ASP A 47 4.12 -5.73 -9.98
C ASP A 47 4.30 -4.29 -10.43
N THR A 48 3.45 -3.83 -11.36
CA THR A 48 3.44 -2.44 -11.83
C THR A 48 3.09 -1.47 -10.69
N ILE A 49 2.07 -1.80 -9.91
CA ILE A 49 1.67 -0.99 -8.75
C ILE A 49 2.79 -0.89 -7.72
N LEU A 50 3.45 -2.01 -7.42
CA LEU A 50 4.58 -2.04 -6.48
C LEU A 50 5.77 -1.21 -7.00
N ASP A 51 6.06 -1.29 -8.30
CA ASP A 51 7.12 -0.52 -8.92
C ASP A 51 6.83 0.98 -8.84
N TYR A 52 5.61 1.41 -9.17
CA TYR A 52 5.21 2.81 -9.07
C TYR A 52 5.26 3.31 -7.64
N THR A 53 4.81 2.50 -6.69
CA THR A 53 4.83 2.83 -5.26
C THR A 53 6.26 3.08 -4.79
N LYS A 54 7.19 2.21 -5.16
CA LYS A 54 8.61 2.35 -4.82
C LYS A 54 9.23 3.60 -5.45
N ARG A 55 9.01 3.80 -6.74
CA ARG A 55 9.56 4.95 -7.47
C ARG A 55 9.06 6.27 -6.89
N LEU A 56 7.79 6.35 -6.55
CA LEU A 56 7.21 7.57 -5.98
C LEU A 56 7.77 7.86 -4.59
N GLY A 57 7.82 6.86 -3.72
CA GLY A 57 8.36 7.03 -2.38
C GLY A 57 9.82 7.50 -2.39
N LEU A 58 10.64 6.86 -3.19
CA LEU A 58 12.06 7.21 -3.32
C LEU A 58 12.26 8.53 -4.06
N GLY A 59 11.50 8.77 -5.13
CA GLY A 59 11.61 9.97 -5.96
C GLY A 59 11.18 11.25 -5.24
N ILE A 60 10.14 11.16 -4.42
CA ILE A 60 9.67 12.28 -3.60
C ILE A 60 10.54 12.46 -2.35
N GLY A 61 11.23 11.40 -1.93
CA GLY A 61 12.05 11.43 -0.71
C GLY A 61 11.23 11.24 0.56
N ILE A 62 10.18 10.44 0.49
CA ILE A 62 9.31 10.19 1.65
C ILE A 62 10.05 9.34 2.68
N VAL A 63 9.92 9.71 3.94
CA VAL A 63 10.34 8.92 5.10
C VAL A 63 9.14 8.74 6.01
N GLY A 64 8.65 7.52 6.11
CA GLY A 64 7.45 7.20 6.89
C GLY A 64 6.32 6.66 6.02
N LEU A 65 5.09 6.78 6.50
CA LEU A 65 3.89 6.32 5.82
C LEU A 65 3.50 7.21 4.66
N TYR A 66 3.04 6.59 3.58
CA TYR A 66 2.39 7.31 2.49
C TYR A 66 1.32 6.41 1.86
N ASN A 67 0.36 7.05 1.23
CA ASN A 67 -0.78 6.40 0.61
C ASN A 67 -0.84 6.80 -0.86
N ILE A 68 -1.13 5.84 -1.72
CA ILE A 68 -1.30 6.08 -3.14
C ILE A 68 -2.65 5.50 -3.58
N GLN A 69 -3.39 6.30 -4.34
CA GLN A 69 -4.62 5.85 -4.97
C GLN A 69 -4.38 5.59 -6.45
N PHE A 70 -4.78 4.40 -6.91
CA PHE A 70 -4.62 3.96 -8.29
C PHE A 70 -5.97 3.67 -8.93
N ILE A 71 -6.02 3.83 -10.24
CA ILE A 71 -7.08 3.25 -11.08
C ILE A 71 -6.43 2.28 -12.04
N VAL A 72 -7.04 1.11 -12.19
CA VAL A 72 -6.65 0.11 -13.19
C VAL A 72 -7.84 -0.05 -14.13
N ASP A 73 -7.62 0.18 -15.42
CA ASP A 73 -8.68 0.04 -16.43
C ASP A 73 -8.85 -1.42 -16.88
N LYS A 74 -9.80 -1.65 -17.77
CA LYS A 74 -10.10 -3.00 -18.29
C LYS A 74 -8.94 -3.61 -19.07
N SER A 75 -8.05 -2.77 -19.61
CA SER A 75 -6.85 -3.21 -20.33
C SER A 75 -5.64 -3.35 -19.39
N GLU A 76 -5.86 -3.27 -18.09
CA GLU A 76 -4.84 -3.34 -17.03
C GLU A 76 -3.80 -2.22 -17.11
N ASN A 77 -4.18 -1.06 -17.63
CA ASN A 77 -3.36 0.15 -17.53
C ASN A 77 -3.52 0.75 -16.14
N VAL A 78 -2.41 1.11 -15.53
CA VAL A 78 -2.35 1.61 -14.16
C VAL A 78 -2.18 3.13 -14.17
N TYR A 79 -3.09 3.83 -13.51
CA TYR A 79 -3.06 5.29 -13.40
C TYR A 79 -2.98 5.68 -11.93
N ILE A 80 -2.16 6.69 -11.65
CA ILE A 80 -2.04 7.26 -10.31
C ILE A 80 -2.99 8.44 -10.22
N ILE A 81 -3.88 8.41 -9.21
CA ILE A 81 -4.82 9.51 -8.97
C ILE A 81 -4.21 10.50 -7.98
N GLU A 82 -3.68 9.99 -6.87
CA GLU A 82 -3.23 10.83 -5.77
C GLU A 82 -2.14 10.13 -4.97
N VAL A 83 -1.18 10.91 -4.49
CA VAL A 83 -0.15 10.45 -3.54
C VAL A 83 -0.26 11.31 -2.29
N ASN A 84 -0.45 10.67 -1.16
CA ASN A 84 -0.59 11.34 0.14
C ASN A 84 0.53 10.89 1.08
N PRO A 85 1.49 11.76 1.42
CA PRO A 85 2.57 11.41 2.35
C PRO A 85 2.10 11.45 3.81
N ARG A 86 1.10 10.66 4.11
CA ARG A 86 0.48 10.56 5.44
C ARG A 86 -0.24 9.22 5.58
N SER A 87 -0.61 8.87 6.81
CA SER A 87 -1.45 7.71 7.03
C SER A 87 -2.85 7.91 6.45
N SER A 88 -3.47 6.83 6.00
CA SER A 88 -4.83 6.83 5.49
C SER A 88 -5.78 6.17 6.49
N ARG A 89 -7.09 6.23 6.19
CA ARG A 89 -8.12 5.56 6.98
C ARG A 89 -8.00 4.05 6.95
N THR A 90 -7.33 3.51 5.94
CA THR A 90 -7.16 2.06 5.77
C THR A 90 -6.03 1.49 6.62
N VAL A 91 -5.13 2.31 7.15
CA VAL A 91 -3.98 1.85 7.94
C VAL A 91 -4.39 0.98 9.15
N PRO A 92 -5.35 1.36 10.00
CA PRO A 92 -5.75 0.49 11.11
C PRO A 92 -6.33 -0.84 10.65
N PHE A 93 -7.14 -0.84 9.60
CA PHE A 93 -7.69 -2.07 9.02
C PHE A 93 -6.59 -2.95 8.46
N LEU A 94 -5.69 -2.37 7.69
CA LEU A 94 -4.59 -3.10 7.06
C LEU A 94 -3.64 -3.67 8.10
N SER A 95 -3.33 -2.93 9.15
CA SER A 95 -2.51 -3.41 10.26
C SER A 95 -3.12 -4.65 10.91
N LYS A 96 -4.42 -4.63 11.14
CA LYS A 96 -5.15 -5.78 11.69
C LYS A 96 -5.19 -6.96 10.73
N ALA A 97 -5.45 -6.71 9.46
CA ALA A 97 -5.58 -7.75 8.44
C ALA A 97 -4.25 -8.43 8.12
N THR A 98 -3.15 -7.68 8.10
CA THR A 98 -1.82 -8.19 7.75
C THR A 98 -1.02 -8.68 8.96
N GLY A 99 -1.37 -8.27 10.16
CA GLY A 99 -0.61 -8.56 11.37
C GLY A 99 0.61 -7.64 11.56
N TYR A 100 0.82 -6.67 10.69
CA TYR A 100 1.91 -5.69 10.82
C TYR A 100 1.37 -4.41 11.43
N SER A 101 2.01 -3.89 12.47
CA SER A 101 1.69 -2.58 13.03
C SER A 101 2.37 -1.50 12.19
N LEU A 102 1.65 -0.95 11.20
CA LEU A 102 2.20 0.03 10.27
C LEU A 102 2.65 1.30 10.98
N ALA A 103 1.89 1.74 11.97
CA ALA A 103 2.25 2.93 12.74
C ALA A 103 3.58 2.74 13.48
N ASP A 104 3.80 1.57 14.09
CA ASP A 104 5.04 1.28 14.79
C ASP A 104 6.22 1.17 13.84
N ILE A 105 6.06 0.50 12.70
CA ILE A 105 7.09 0.38 11.68
C ILE A 105 7.49 1.77 11.17
N ALA A 106 6.51 2.60 10.84
CA ALA A 106 6.75 3.95 10.35
C ALA A 106 7.42 4.83 11.39
N THR A 107 7.02 4.71 12.65
CA THR A 107 7.64 5.46 13.76
C THR A 107 9.11 5.10 13.88
N LEU A 108 9.47 3.82 13.83
CA LEU A 108 10.86 3.37 13.86
C LEU A 108 11.65 3.89 12.68
N VAL A 109 11.04 3.91 11.47
CA VAL A 109 11.67 4.48 10.28
C VAL A 109 11.99 5.96 10.48
N ILE A 110 11.06 6.74 11.01
CA ILE A 110 11.24 8.17 11.27
C ILE A 110 12.36 8.39 12.31
N LEU A 111 12.49 7.47 13.27
CA LEU A 111 13.55 7.52 14.28
C LEU A 111 14.91 7.06 13.76
N GLY A 112 15.01 6.64 12.51
CA GLY A 112 16.27 6.27 11.87
C GLY A 112 16.52 4.78 11.72
N HIS A 113 15.55 3.94 12.05
CA HIS A 113 15.66 2.50 11.87
C HIS A 113 15.19 2.10 10.48
N SER A 114 16.07 1.51 9.67
CA SER A 114 15.72 1.09 8.30
C SER A 114 14.72 -0.05 8.29
N LEU A 115 14.04 -0.25 7.16
CA LEU A 115 13.16 -1.41 6.97
C LEU A 115 13.94 -2.72 7.05
N LYS A 116 15.14 -2.77 6.49
CA LYS A 116 16.01 -3.96 6.58
C LYS A 116 16.38 -4.29 8.01
N GLU A 117 16.71 -3.29 8.81
CA GLU A 117 17.01 -3.44 10.24
C GLU A 117 15.83 -4.05 10.99
N GLN A 118 14.61 -3.70 10.60
CA GLN A 118 13.38 -4.22 11.18
C GLN A 118 12.97 -5.59 10.61
N GLY A 119 13.73 -6.16 9.67
CA GLY A 119 13.45 -7.46 9.08
C GLY A 119 12.62 -7.45 7.80
N PHE A 120 12.41 -6.29 7.20
CA PHE A 120 11.63 -6.16 5.96
C PHE A 120 12.58 -6.08 4.76
N ASP A 121 12.92 -7.23 4.20
CA ASP A 121 13.85 -7.34 3.07
C ASP A 121 13.16 -7.21 1.72
N LYS A 122 11.87 -7.49 1.65
CA LYS A 122 11.09 -7.49 0.41
C LYS A 122 10.06 -6.36 0.44
N ILE A 123 9.79 -5.79 -0.75
CA ILE A 123 8.78 -4.73 -0.88
C ILE A 123 7.38 -5.23 -0.52
N TYR A 124 7.07 -6.48 -0.79
CA TYR A 124 5.76 -7.07 -0.54
C TYR A 124 5.92 -8.39 0.19
N PRO A 125 5.16 -8.65 1.27
CA PRO A 125 5.27 -9.89 2.02
C PRO A 125 4.78 -11.07 1.19
N GLU A 126 5.38 -12.24 1.41
CA GLU A 126 4.88 -13.47 0.80
C GLU A 126 3.49 -13.78 1.32
N GLU A 127 2.58 -14.15 0.41
CA GLU A 127 1.25 -14.59 0.78
C GLU A 127 1.36 -15.89 1.58
N LYS A 128 1.10 -15.79 2.86
CA LYS A 128 0.90 -16.98 3.69
C LYS A 128 -0.54 -17.40 3.52
N LYS A 129 -0.74 -18.67 3.13
CA LYS A 129 -2.07 -19.26 3.13
C LYS A 129 -2.57 -19.26 4.59
N ARG A 130 -3.56 -18.44 4.85
CA ARG A 130 -4.26 -18.44 6.14
C ARG A 130 -5.55 -19.23 5.99
N TRP A 131 -5.66 -20.26 6.76
CA TRP A 131 -6.86 -21.08 6.82
C TRP A 131 -7.52 -20.92 8.17
#